data_f725b091cfc5287fbf9e79743c8ff3c2
#
_entry.id   f725b091cfc5287fbf9e79743c8ff3c2
#
_cell.length_a   1.000
_cell.length_b   1.000
_cell.length_c   1.000
_cell.angle_alpha   90.00
_cell.angle_beta   90.00
_cell.angle_gamma   90.00
#
_symmetry.space_group_name_H-M   'P 1'
#
loop_
_entity.id
_entity.type
_entity.pdbx_description
1 polymer ?
#
loop_
_entity_poly.entity_id
_entity_poly.type
_entity_poly.pdbx_seq_one_letter_code
_entity_poly.pdbx_strand_id
1 'polypeptide(L)'
;MKKLLLTICSSLFCVLSYAQTEHLTFKGLPIDGSKQEFVKELQSQGYVNVDDDKLSGTFIGRDSYVFIYGTPITNTVWRVVALFESPYDNWSSIKRAYDELVDIYTEKYGAPILDQKEFKSPWREGDGHELTALRSDRCVYGTMFAYTKDGVDIGYVEIRMTTHCQIMIGYQDSINSALLTKERANEI
;
A
#
# COMPACT_ATOMS: atom_id res chain seq x y z
N MET A 1 -27.98 -64.50 21.78
CA MET A 1 -26.75 -63.85 21.28
C MET A 1 -27.16 -62.85 20.20
N LYS A 2 -27.37 -61.58 20.57
CA LYS A 2 -27.75 -60.48 19.65
C LYS A 2 -26.47 -59.77 19.22
N LYS A 3 -26.18 -59.83 17.93
CA LYS A 3 -25.07 -59.07 17.31
C LYS A 3 -25.51 -57.64 17.13
N LEU A 4 -24.85 -56.72 17.81
CA LEU A 4 -25.03 -55.30 17.66
C LEU A 4 -24.19 -54.81 16.47
N LEU A 5 -24.83 -54.44 15.39
CA LEU A 5 -24.18 -53.84 14.22
C LEU A 5 -24.00 -52.35 14.51
N LEU A 6 -22.75 -51.94 14.74
CA LEU A 6 -22.38 -50.55 14.96
C LEU A 6 -22.10 -49.91 13.56
N THR A 7 -23.08 -49.19 13.02
CA THR A 7 -22.92 -48.44 11.78
C THR A 7 -22.20 -47.15 12.11
N ILE A 8 -20.90 -47.07 11.73
CA ILE A 8 -20.12 -45.85 11.81
C ILE A 8 -20.50 -44.99 10.58
N CYS A 9 -21.30 -43.96 10.83
CA CYS A 9 -21.62 -42.92 9.85
C CYS A 9 -20.44 -41.97 9.82
N SER A 10 -19.47 -42.23 8.87
CA SER A 10 -18.37 -41.34 8.62
C SER A 10 -18.93 -40.13 7.86
N SER A 11 -19.26 -39.05 8.57
CA SER A 11 -19.59 -37.76 7.98
C SER A 11 -18.33 -37.16 7.36
N LEU A 12 -18.23 -37.32 6.05
CA LEU A 12 -17.24 -36.66 5.23
C LEU A 12 -17.52 -35.14 5.25
N PHE A 13 -16.88 -34.42 6.17
CA PHE A 13 -16.85 -32.97 6.17
C PHE A 13 -16.01 -32.55 4.95
N CYS A 14 -16.65 -32.33 3.79
CA CYS A 14 -16.05 -31.57 2.71
C CYS A 14 -15.87 -30.13 3.22
N VAL A 15 -14.69 -29.83 3.73
CA VAL A 15 -14.25 -28.45 3.90
C VAL A 15 -14.05 -27.89 2.51
N LEU A 16 -15.06 -27.21 1.98
CA LEU A 16 -14.91 -26.35 0.83
C LEU A 16 -13.95 -25.24 1.25
N SER A 17 -12.65 -25.46 1.07
CA SER A 17 -11.67 -24.38 1.08
C SER A 17 -12.04 -23.46 -0.09
N TYR A 18 -12.86 -22.46 0.16
CA TYR A 18 -12.88 -21.31 -0.72
C TYR A 18 -11.45 -20.79 -0.74
N ALA A 19 -10.80 -20.86 -1.88
CA ALA A 19 -9.53 -20.17 -2.09
C ALA A 19 -9.83 -18.69 -1.86
N GLN A 20 -9.55 -18.22 -0.65
CA GLN A 20 -9.72 -16.82 -0.32
C GLN A 20 -8.75 -16.06 -1.21
N THR A 21 -9.28 -15.24 -2.08
CA THR A 21 -8.48 -14.40 -2.96
C THR A 21 -7.58 -13.56 -2.08
N GLU A 22 -6.26 -13.69 -2.26
CA GLU A 22 -5.32 -12.96 -1.42
C GLU A 22 -5.19 -11.53 -1.93
N HIS A 23 -5.27 -10.60 -1.02
CA HIS A 23 -5.12 -9.16 -1.26
C HIS A 23 -3.87 -8.62 -0.60
N LEU A 24 -3.29 -7.56 -1.14
CA LEU A 24 -2.25 -6.81 -0.47
C LEU A 24 -2.81 -6.25 0.85
N THR A 25 -1.98 -6.19 1.89
CA THR A 25 -2.44 -5.72 3.20
C THR A 25 -1.79 -4.40 3.59
N PHE A 26 -2.56 -3.52 4.24
CA PHE A 26 -2.08 -2.33 4.93
C PHE A 26 -2.38 -2.46 6.43
N LYS A 27 -1.36 -2.44 7.28
CA LYS A 27 -1.49 -2.66 8.75
C LYS A 27 -2.27 -3.94 9.12
N GLY A 28 -2.09 -5.01 8.35
CA GLY A 28 -2.78 -6.27 8.54
C GLY A 28 -4.21 -6.32 7.99
N LEU A 29 -4.74 -5.21 7.47
CA LEU A 29 -6.05 -5.17 6.83
C LEU A 29 -5.89 -5.44 5.33
N PRO A 30 -6.62 -6.40 4.74
CA PRO A 30 -6.61 -6.60 3.30
C PRO A 30 -7.14 -5.34 2.59
N ILE A 31 -6.47 -4.91 1.53
CA ILE A 31 -6.91 -3.79 0.68
C ILE A 31 -8.04 -4.28 -0.19
N ASP A 32 -9.20 -4.43 0.42
CA ASP A 32 -10.44 -4.95 -0.18
C ASP A 32 -11.65 -4.47 0.63
N GLY A 33 -12.86 -4.87 0.18
CA GLY A 33 -14.11 -4.49 0.83
C GLY A 33 -14.47 -3.02 0.66
N SER A 34 -15.50 -2.58 1.38
CA SER A 34 -15.97 -1.20 1.28
C SER A 34 -15.01 -0.22 1.97
N LYS A 35 -14.83 0.96 1.36
CA LYS A 35 -14.03 2.03 1.95
C LYS A 35 -14.49 2.41 3.36
N GLN A 36 -15.80 2.37 3.62
CA GLN A 36 -16.37 2.71 4.93
C GLN A 36 -15.95 1.71 6.01
N GLU A 37 -15.96 0.41 5.70
CA GLU A 37 -15.51 -0.63 6.63
C GLU A 37 -14.01 -0.53 6.87
N PHE A 38 -13.21 -0.34 5.82
CA PHE A 38 -11.77 -0.16 5.93
C PHE A 38 -11.40 1.03 6.82
N VAL A 39 -12.09 2.17 6.68
CA VAL A 39 -11.93 3.35 7.55
C VAL A 39 -12.24 3.01 9.00
N LYS A 40 -13.36 2.31 9.29
CA LYS A 40 -13.72 1.90 10.66
C LYS A 40 -12.66 0.99 11.29
N GLU A 41 -12.10 0.07 10.50
CA GLU A 41 -11.04 -0.82 10.98
C GLU A 41 -9.76 -0.03 11.30
N LEU A 42 -9.36 0.94 10.48
CA LEU A 42 -8.24 1.83 10.81
C LEU A 42 -8.52 2.70 12.04
N GLN A 43 -9.75 3.18 12.20
CA GLN A 43 -10.15 3.89 13.41
C GLN A 43 -10.04 3.03 14.67
N SER A 44 -10.39 1.74 14.59
CA SER A 44 -10.21 0.79 15.70
C SER A 44 -8.73 0.61 16.07
N GLN A 45 -7.80 0.86 15.13
CA GLN A 45 -6.36 0.84 15.32
C GLN A 45 -5.78 2.20 15.76
N GLY A 46 -6.63 3.19 16.08
CA GLY A 46 -6.23 4.49 16.62
C GLY A 46 -6.06 5.60 15.58
N TYR A 47 -6.48 5.39 14.33
CA TYR A 47 -6.53 6.47 13.35
C TYR A 47 -7.75 7.37 13.56
N VAL A 48 -7.62 8.66 13.29
CA VAL A 48 -8.67 9.65 13.48
C VAL A 48 -8.98 10.34 12.16
N ASN A 49 -10.26 10.52 11.84
CA ASN A 49 -10.66 11.30 10.68
C ASN A 49 -10.18 12.76 10.80
N VAL A 50 -9.56 13.24 9.74
CA VAL A 50 -9.18 14.65 9.56
C VAL A 50 -10.09 15.29 8.51
N ASP A 51 -10.47 14.52 7.48
CA ASP A 51 -11.32 14.92 6.36
C ASP A 51 -11.98 13.69 5.76
N ASP A 52 -12.92 13.83 4.82
CA ASP A 52 -13.71 12.73 4.22
C ASP A 52 -12.86 11.55 3.71
N ASP A 53 -11.69 11.83 3.16
CA ASP A 53 -10.79 10.83 2.56
C ASP A 53 -9.44 10.72 3.27
N LYS A 54 -9.29 11.34 4.44
CA LYS A 54 -8.01 11.49 5.11
C LYS A 54 -8.10 11.13 6.60
N LEU A 55 -7.30 10.16 6.99
CA LEU A 55 -7.09 9.81 8.39
C LEU A 55 -5.72 10.31 8.86
N SER A 56 -5.58 10.63 10.14
CA SER A 56 -4.29 10.87 10.82
C SER A 56 -4.03 9.75 11.82
N GLY A 57 -2.78 9.31 11.92
CA GLY A 57 -2.35 8.29 12.85
C GLY A 57 -0.87 7.96 12.71
N THR A 58 -0.40 6.94 13.43
CA THR A 58 1.00 6.55 13.38
C THR A 58 1.22 5.39 12.42
N PHE A 59 2.14 5.56 11.46
CA PHE A 59 2.57 4.55 10.54
C PHE A 59 4.11 4.42 10.54
N ILE A 60 4.63 3.21 10.77
CA ILE A 60 6.07 2.92 10.92
C ILE A 60 6.75 3.88 11.92
N GLY A 61 6.08 4.12 13.08
CA GLY A 61 6.60 4.99 14.14
C GLY A 61 6.63 6.48 13.80
N ARG A 62 5.94 6.92 12.74
CA ARG A 62 5.88 8.33 12.30
C ARG A 62 4.44 8.81 12.18
N ASP A 63 4.18 10.04 12.55
CA ASP A 63 2.89 10.69 12.33
C ASP A 63 2.64 10.78 10.83
N SER A 64 1.47 10.33 10.41
CA SER A 64 1.15 10.12 9.00
C SER A 64 -0.30 10.43 8.71
N TYR A 65 -0.53 10.97 7.53
CA TYR A 65 -1.84 10.99 6.92
C TYR A 65 -2.03 9.73 6.09
N VAL A 66 -3.20 9.12 6.18
CA VAL A 66 -3.56 7.94 5.38
C VAL A 66 -4.76 8.29 4.50
N PHE A 67 -4.57 8.09 3.19
CA PHE A 67 -5.59 8.31 2.17
C PHE A 67 -6.06 6.95 1.65
N ILE A 68 -7.39 6.76 1.56
CA ILE A 68 -8.02 5.51 1.14
C ILE A 68 -8.80 5.77 -0.14
N TYR A 69 -8.46 5.02 -1.19
CA TYR A 69 -9.06 5.15 -2.51
C TYR A 69 -9.98 3.98 -2.80
N GLY A 70 -11.27 4.27 -2.99
CA GLY A 70 -12.28 3.31 -3.45
C GLY A 70 -12.49 3.38 -4.96
N THR A 71 -13.04 2.32 -5.54
CA THR A 71 -13.51 2.31 -6.94
C THR A 71 -14.77 3.17 -7.10
N PRO A 72 -15.05 3.72 -8.29
CA PRO A 72 -16.11 4.73 -8.45
C PRO A 72 -17.54 4.19 -8.29
N ILE A 73 -17.79 2.91 -8.61
CA ILE A 73 -19.14 2.33 -8.58
C ILE A 73 -19.35 1.55 -7.27
N THR A 74 -18.51 0.57 -6.97
CA THR A 74 -18.68 -0.28 -5.79
C THR A 74 -18.04 0.27 -4.54
N ASN A 75 -17.21 1.33 -4.66
CA ASN A 75 -16.43 1.91 -3.57
C ASN A 75 -15.54 0.89 -2.85
N THR A 76 -15.07 -0.11 -3.60
CA THR A 76 -14.13 -1.13 -3.12
C THR A 76 -12.73 -0.55 -3.00
N VAL A 77 -12.07 -0.75 -1.85
CA VAL A 77 -10.71 -0.23 -1.64
C VAL A 77 -9.73 -0.92 -2.59
N TRP A 78 -9.00 -0.12 -3.36
CA TRP A 78 -8.00 -0.60 -4.29
C TRP A 78 -6.59 -0.06 -4.02
N ARG A 79 -6.50 1.09 -3.31
CA ARG A 79 -5.23 1.72 -2.97
C ARG A 79 -5.31 2.42 -1.62
N VAL A 80 -4.21 2.33 -0.85
CA VAL A 80 -4.00 3.07 0.38
C VAL A 80 -2.67 3.78 0.29
N VAL A 81 -2.62 5.06 0.68
CA VAL A 81 -1.39 5.86 0.68
C VAL A 81 -1.16 6.43 2.06
N ALA A 82 -0.01 6.12 2.65
CA ALA A 82 0.48 6.77 3.86
C ALA A 82 1.47 7.88 3.47
N LEU A 83 1.25 9.09 3.96
CA LEU A 83 2.10 10.26 3.76
C LEU A 83 2.63 10.72 5.11
N PHE A 84 3.93 10.76 5.32
CA PHE A 84 4.51 11.29 6.54
C PHE A 84 4.17 12.76 6.69
N GLU A 85 3.63 13.16 7.85
CA GLU A 85 3.02 14.46 8.05
C GLU A 85 4.05 15.60 7.96
N SER A 86 5.20 15.44 8.61
CA SER A 86 6.21 16.48 8.64
C SER A 86 7.11 16.48 7.40
N PRO A 87 7.22 17.60 6.68
CA PRO A 87 8.17 17.73 5.59
C PRO A 87 9.60 17.80 6.13
N TYR A 88 10.54 17.35 5.32
CA TYR A 88 11.97 17.47 5.62
C TYR A 88 12.52 18.81 5.15
N ASP A 89 13.40 19.39 5.94
CA ASP A 89 14.03 20.69 5.70
C ASP A 89 15.43 20.62 5.06
N ASN A 90 16.00 19.39 5.00
CA ASN A 90 17.30 19.18 4.37
C ASN A 90 17.35 17.84 3.60
N TRP A 91 18.18 17.84 2.55
CA TRP A 91 18.33 16.71 1.64
C TRP A 91 18.82 15.44 2.33
N SER A 92 19.85 15.57 3.17
CA SER A 92 20.46 14.42 3.84
C SER A 92 19.46 13.68 4.73
N SER A 93 18.55 14.41 5.38
CA SER A 93 17.53 13.82 6.26
C SER A 93 16.46 13.08 5.49
N ILE A 94 15.92 13.67 4.41
CA ILE A 94 14.89 12.99 3.60
C ILE A 94 15.50 11.80 2.85
N LYS A 95 16.72 11.94 2.33
CA LYS A 95 17.41 10.85 1.63
C LYS A 95 17.66 9.67 2.57
N ARG A 96 18.19 9.91 3.75
CA ARG A 96 18.41 8.86 4.75
C ARG A 96 17.12 8.15 5.12
N ALA A 97 16.05 8.90 5.41
CA ALA A 97 14.76 8.31 5.76
C ALA A 97 14.14 7.51 4.60
N TYR A 98 14.34 7.95 3.36
CA TYR A 98 13.93 7.24 2.17
C TYR A 98 14.74 5.93 2.00
N ASP A 99 16.07 5.99 2.10
CA ASP A 99 16.93 4.83 1.94
C ASP A 99 16.64 3.78 3.03
N GLU A 100 16.45 4.19 4.31
CA GLU A 100 16.04 3.30 5.41
C GLU A 100 14.72 2.57 5.11
N LEU A 101 13.74 3.25 4.51
CA LEU A 101 12.48 2.63 4.11
C LEU A 101 12.69 1.65 2.95
N VAL A 102 13.46 2.03 1.93
CA VAL A 102 13.77 1.14 0.81
C VAL A 102 14.45 -0.14 1.31
N ASP A 103 15.36 -0.05 2.28
CA ASP A 103 16.02 -1.22 2.88
C ASP A 103 15.01 -2.13 3.60
N ILE A 104 14.11 -1.57 4.45
CA ILE A 104 13.07 -2.30 5.15
C ILE A 104 12.15 -3.03 4.16
N TYR A 105 11.75 -2.36 3.08
CA TYR A 105 10.84 -2.91 2.09
C TYR A 105 11.55 -3.92 1.18
N THR A 106 12.84 -3.75 0.92
CA THR A 106 13.67 -4.73 0.21
C THR A 106 13.79 -6.03 1.02
N GLU A 107 13.96 -5.95 2.32
CA GLU A 107 13.97 -7.13 3.20
C GLU A 107 12.60 -7.86 3.17
N LYS A 108 11.51 -7.11 3.13
CA LYS A 108 10.14 -7.67 3.15
C LYS A 108 9.67 -8.22 1.81
N TYR A 109 9.94 -7.52 0.71
CA TYR A 109 9.35 -7.81 -0.61
C TYR A 109 10.37 -8.29 -1.65
N GLY A 110 11.68 -8.31 -1.29
CA GLY A 110 12.75 -8.63 -2.22
C GLY A 110 13.22 -7.41 -3.03
N ALA A 111 13.96 -7.67 -4.10
CA ALA A 111 14.48 -6.60 -4.94
C ALA A 111 13.37 -5.75 -5.57
N PRO A 112 13.53 -4.41 -5.65
CA PRO A 112 12.55 -3.55 -6.30
C PRO A 112 12.45 -3.87 -7.80
N ILE A 113 11.22 -3.74 -8.34
CA ILE A 113 10.97 -3.85 -9.78
C ILE A 113 11.21 -2.54 -10.52
N LEU A 114 11.24 -1.42 -9.80
CA LEU A 114 11.63 -0.10 -10.29
C LEU A 114 12.37 0.64 -9.17
N ASP A 115 13.52 1.21 -9.50
CA ASP A 115 14.27 2.12 -8.61
C ASP A 115 14.73 3.33 -9.43
N GLN A 116 13.99 4.42 -9.31
CA GLN A 116 14.24 5.66 -10.05
C GLN A 116 14.79 6.72 -9.11
N LYS A 117 16.02 7.17 -9.36
CA LYS A 117 16.72 8.22 -8.61
C LYS A 117 17.39 9.16 -9.61
N GLU A 118 16.64 10.16 -10.07
CA GLU A 118 17.01 10.98 -11.21
C GLU A 118 16.85 12.47 -10.94
N PHE A 119 17.80 13.25 -11.45
CA PHE A 119 17.74 14.71 -11.51
C PHE A 119 17.66 15.16 -12.98
N LYS A 120 16.76 16.06 -13.28
CA LYS A 120 16.66 16.71 -14.61
C LYS A 120 17.62 17.88 -14.68
N SER A 121 18.44 17.94 -15.75
CA SER A 121 19.37 19.07 -15.98
C SER A 121 18.69 20.44 -15.81
N PRO A 122 19.37 21.45 -15.20
CA PRO A 122 20.77 21.47 -14.78
C PRO A 122 21.07 20.85 -13.40
N TRP A 123 20.04 20.36 -12.71
CA TRP A 123 20.13 19.84 -11.34
C TRP A 123 20.86 18.50 -11.28
N ARG A 124 21.56 18.23 -10.19
CA ARG A 124 22.23 16.97 -9.94
C ARG A 124 22.38 16.70 -8.44
N GLU A 125 22.54 15.46 -8.06
CA GLU A 125 22.87 15.11 -6.66
C GLU A 125 24.23 15.67 -6.28
N GLY A 126 24.34 16.25 -5.08
CA GLY A 126 25.54 16.84 -4.53
C GLY A 126 25.82 18.29 -4.96
N ASP A 127 24.86 18.97 -5.62
CA ASP A 127 25.00 20.37 -5.99
C ASP A 127 24.50 21.35 -4.91
N GLY A 128 23.95 20.85 -3.82
CA GLY A 128 23.41 21.65 -2.71
C GLY A 128 22.01 22.24 -2.97
N HIS A 129 21.40 21.88 -4.09
CA HIS A 129 20.08 22.37 -4.51
C HIS A 129 19.04 21.27 -4.65
N GLU A 130 19.29 20.06 -4.12
CA GLU A 130 18.48 18.87 -4.31
C GLU A 130 17.03 19.07 -3.84
N LEU A 131 16.82 19.72 -2.66
CA LEU A 131 15.46 20.02 -2.21
C LEU A 131 14.73 21.01 -3.12
N THR A 132 15.47 21.95 -3.73
CA THR A 132 14.89 22.88 -4.71
C THR A 132 14.48 22.13 -5.98
N ALA A 133 15.32 21.20 -6.42
CA ALA A 133 15.02 20.33 -7.57
C ALA A 133 13.79 19.46 -7.26
N LEU A 134 13.69 18.87 -6.06
CA LEU A 134 12.55 18.07 -5.64
C LEU A 134 11.26 18.91 -5.62
N ARG A 135 11.26 20.10 -5.01
CA ARG A 135 10.12 21.02 -4.95
C ARG A 135 9.65 21.49 -6.33
N SER A 136 10.56 21.57 -7.29
CA SER A 136 10.28 22.02 -8.65
C SER A 136 9.93 20.88 -9.61
N ASP A 137 9.75 19.66 -9.13
CA ASP A 137 9.55 18.45 -9.95
C ASP A 137 10.70 18.21 -10.95
N ARG A 138 11.92 18.55 -10.53
CA ARG A 138 13.16 18.32 -11.28
C ARG A 138 14.03 17.21 -10.69
N CYS A 139 13.52 16.56 -9.63
CA CYS A 139 14.12 15.40 -9.02
C CYS A 139 13.03 14.35 -8.78
N VAL A 140 13.30 13.11 -9.14
CA VAL A 140 12.43 11.96 -8.89
C VAL A 140 13.21 10.97 -8.03
N TYR A 141 12.63 10.62 -6.88
CA TYR A 141 13.05 9.50 -6.05
C TYR A 141 11.83 8.63 -5.80
N GLY A 142 11.82 7.46 -6.40
CA GLY A 142 10.72 6.50 -6.32
C GLY A 142 11.21 5.08 -6.49
N THR A 143 10.84 4.21 -5.56
CA THR A 143 11.14 2.78 -5.60
C THR A 143 9.82 2.00 -5.52
N MET A 144 9.66 0.98 -6.37
CA MET A 144 8.46 0.15 -6.43
C MET A 144 8.82 -1.32 -6.23
N PHE A 145 8.03 -1.99 -5.41
CA PHE A 145 8.12 -3.40 -5.10
C PHE A 145 6.88 -4.14 -5.59
N ALA A 146 7.04 -5.33 -6.13
CA ALA A 146 5.94 -6.24 -6.36
C ALA A 146 5.79 -7.19 -5.15
N TYR A 147 4.54 -7.40 -4.72
CA TYR A 147 4.22 -8.51 -3.83
C TYR A 147 3.60 -9.62 -4.66
N THR A 148 4.37 -10.69 -4.82
CA THR A 148 3.99 -11.87 -5.62
C THR A 148 3.86 -13.07 -4.70
N LYS A 149 2.81 -13.86 -4.87
CA LYS A 149 2.63 -15.13 -4.17
C LYS A 149 2.19 -16.21 -5.17
N ASP A 150 2.83 -17.37 -5.09
CA ASP A 150 2.57 -18.52 -5.99
C ASP A 150 2.64 -18.13 -7.49
N GLY A 151 3.50 -17.16 -7.83
CA GLY A 151 3.68 -16.66 -9.19
C GLY A 151 2.60 -15.67 -9.66
N VAL A 152 1.70 -15.22 -8.76
CA VAL A 152 0.66 -14.24 -9.05
C VAL A 152 1.01 -12.91 -8.38
N ASP A 153 0.91 -11.81 -9.12
CA ASP A 153 1.08 -10.46 -8.58
C ASP A 153 -0.13 -10.06 -7.76
N ILE A 154 0.05 -10.01 -6.44
CA ILE A 154 -0.98 -9.64 -5.47
C ILE A 154 -1.13 -8.12 -5.40
N GLY A 155 -0.04 -7.39 -5.57
CA GLY A 155 -0.04 -5.94 -5.51
C GLY A 155 1.33 -5.31 -5.59
N TYR A 156 1.34 -3.98 -5.49
CA TYR A 156 2.55 -3.17 -5.58
C TYR A 156 2.65 -2.24 -4.40
N VAL A 157 3.89 -2.00 -3.95
CA VAL A 157 4.18 -1.00 -2.94
C VAL A 157 5.17 0.01 -3.51
N GLU A 158 4.81 1.29 -3.47
CA GLU A 158 5.63 2.40 -3.93
C GLU A 158 6.13 3.22 -2.75
N ILE A 159 7.41 3.55 -2.70
CA ILE A 159 7.99 4.54 -1.80
C ILE A 159 8.45 5.71 -2.66
N ARG A 160 8.02 6.93 -2.33
CA ARG A 160 8.34 8.11 -3.13
C ARG A 160 8.60 9.33 -2.27
N MET A 161 9.58 10.14 -2.66
CA MET A 161 9.69 11.52 -2.20
C MET A 161 8.71 12.41 -2.97
N THR A 162 7.98 13.28 -2.26
CA THR A 162 7.02 14.22 -2.86
C THR A 162 7.66 15.59 -3.09
N THR A 163 7.06 16.40 -3.96
CA THR A 163 7.47 17.80 -4.18
C THR A 163 7.32 18.68 -2.93
N HIS A 164 6.60 18.21 -1.92
CA HIS A 164 6.49 18.89 -0.60
C HIS A 164 7.59 18.43 0.38
N CYS A 165 8.62 17.73 -0.11
CA CYS A 165 9.69 17.18 0.72
C CYS A 165 9.20 16.23 1.82
N GLN A 166 8.17 15.48 1.53
CA GLN A 166 7.63 14.42 2.38
C GLN A 166 7.88 13.05 1.72
N ILE A 167 7.79 11.98 2.49
CA ILE A 167 7.82 10.62 1.96
C ILE A 167 6.41 10.05 1.98
N MET A 168 5.98 9.51 0.86
CA MET A 168 4.75 8.74 0.75
C MET A 168 5.06 7.26 0.52
N ILE A 169 4.18 6.39 1.03
CA ILE A 169 4.20 4.96 0.79
C ILE A 169 2.80 4.57 0.30
N GLY A 170 2.72 4.12 -0.97
CA GLY A 170 1.48 3.71 -1.61
C GLY A 170 1.40 2.18 -1.69
N TYR A 171 0.26 1.63 -1.33
CA TYR A 171 -0.08 0.22 -1.47
C TYR A 171 -1.21 0.10 -2.47
N GLN A 172 -1.03 -0.69 -3.49
CA GLN A 172 -2.00 -0.89 -4.56
C GLN A 172 -2.29 -2.37 -4.76
N ASP A 173 -3.51 -2.78 -4.53
CA ASP A 173 -3.97 -4.15 -4.77
C ASP A 173 -4.20 -4.39 -6.26
N SER A 174 -3.67 -5.50 -6.79
CA SER A 174 -3.75 -5.80 -8.22
C SER A 174 -5.15 -6.16 -8.67
N ILE A 175 -5.90 -6.90 -7.85
CA ILE A 175 -7.24 -7.38 -8.17
C ILE A 175 -8.21 -6.20 -8.22
N ASN A 176 -8.20 -5.38 -7.18
CA ASN A 176 -9.08 -4.22 -7.09
C ASN A 176 -8.68 -3.09 -8.03
N SER A 177 -7.40 -3.03 -8.46
CA SER A 177 -6.98 -2.16 -9.57
C SER A 177 -7.56 -2.59 -10.91
N ALA A 178 -7.66 -3.90 -11.15
CA ALA A 178 -8.36 -4.42 -12.33
C ALA A 178 -9.87 -4.14 -12.27
N LEU A 179 -10.49 -4.22 -11.09
CA LEU A 179 -11.88 -3.81 -10.87
C LEU A 179 -12.09 -2.33 -11.18
N LEU A 180 -11.21 -1.44 -10.68
CA LEU A 180 -11.22 -0.02 -11.00
C LEU A 180 -11.22 0.23 -12.50
N THR A 181 -10.35 -0.46 -13.26
CA THR A 181 -10.26 -0.33 -14.71
C THR A 181 -11.56 -0.75 -15.39
N LYS A 182 -12.16 -1.85 -14.93
CA LYS A 182 -13.44 -2.35 -15.43
C LYS A 182 -14.59 -1.38 -15.14
N GLU A 183 -14.66 -0.85 -13.92
CA GLU A 183 -15.71 0.10 -13.55
C GLU A 183 -15.62 1.39 -14.37
N ARG A 184 -14.41 1.94 -14.56
CA ARG A 184 -14.19 3.12 -15.42
C ARG A 184 -14.56 2.88 -16.88
N ALA A 185 -14.33 1.69 -17.40
CA ALA A 185 -14.73 1.35 -18.76
C ALA A 185 -16.27 1.31 -18.95
N ASN A 186 -17.02 1.09 -17.87
CA ASN A 186 -18.49 1.09 -17.89
C ASN A 186 -19.09 2.53 -17.83
N GLU A 187 -18.26 3.55 -17.56
CA GLU A 187 -18.69 4.96 -17.54
C GLU A 187 -18.62 5.63 -18.94
N ILE A 188 -18.03 4.95 -19.94
CA ILE A 188 -17.85 5.40 -21.31
C ILE A 188 -18.91 4.74 -22.21
#